data_d98e5669ce53170b3334c3b8cb1309e8
#
_entry.id   d98e5669ce53170b3334c3b8cb1309e8
#
_cell.length_a   1.000
_cell.length_b   1.000
_cell.length_c   1.000
_cell.angle_alpha   90.00
_cell.angle_beta   90.00
_cell.angle_gamma   90.00
#
_symmetry.space_group_name_H-M   'P 1'
#
loop_
_entity.id
_entity.type
_entity.pdbx_description
1 polymer ?
#
loop_
_entity_poly.entity_id
_entity_poly.type
_entity_poly.pdbx_seq_one_letter_code
_entity_poly.pdbx_strand_id
1 'polypeptide(L)'
;MIKFFSKKNARAILVCFLMLQFNLNLFAQDELLKQLQKEDSTLTEKVIATFKGDQIVNAQTNETLQKKNLDFRVHHQFGNIGAESGGGVHTLYGFDQSNDIRIAFNYGITDRLTTGVSRCKRNENIEVLAKFRLLEQRTDNKVPIAITLFGNSTMTTKSEALVDNFKHRLTYCTQMIIARKFSSSFSFEIIPSFIHRNYVPEDDANDLASIGAGGRWKFTHHASVIADYFHSFNSKNPSSKHFDPVGIGFEIETGGHVFSLLFTNAVGILENDFLPNTTDDWSKGGIKFCFIISRMFRFGAVQKQPTLKSS
;
A
#
# COMPACT_ATOMS: atom_id res chain seq x y z
N MET A 1 -31.48 -11.85 54.78
CA MET A 1 -30.14 -12.26 54.32
C MET A 1 -29.98 -11.74 52.89
N ILE A 2 -29.53 -10.46 52.72
CA ILE A 2 -29.37 -9.80 51.43
C ILE A 2 -27.86 -9.75 51.16
N LYS A 3 -27.41 -10.56 50.18
CA LYS A 3 -25.98 -10.64 49.80
C LYS A 3 -25.57 -9.45 48.94
N PHE A 4 -24.53 -8.80 49.37
CA PHE A 4 -23.78 -7.73 48.75
C PHE A 4 -23.49 -7.95 47.24
N PHE A 5 -24.03 -7.12 46.38
CA PHE A 5 -23.54 -6.95 45.03
C PHE A 5 -22.22 -6.16 45.10
N SER A 6 -21.12 -6.83 44.79
CA SER A 6 -19.80 -6.21 44.78
C SER A 6 -19.71 -5.11 43.72
N LYS A 7 -19.19 -3.93 44.11
CA LYS A 7 -18.93 -2.77 43.20
C LYS A 7 -18.13 -3.13 41.94
N LYS A 8 -17.37 -4.24 41.98
CA LYS A 8 -16.65 -4.80 40.78
C LYS A 8 -17.60 -5.34 39.71
N ASN A 9 -18.66 -6.03 40.12
CA ASN A 9 -19.63 -6.64 39.19
C ASN A 9 -20.52 -5.56 38.55
N ALA A 10 -20.84 -4.47 39.24
CA ALA A 10 -21.60 -3.36 38.69
C ALA A 10 -20.81 -2.61 37.60
N ARG A 11 -19.49 -2.45 37.76
CA ARG A 11 -18.63 -1.85 36.75
C ARG A 11 -18.48 -2.73 35.49
N ALA A 12 -18.36 -4.06 35.67
CA ALA A 12 -18.30 -5.00 34.55
C ALA A 12 -19.60 -5.00 33.74
N ILE A 13 -20.75 -4.97 34.40
CA ILE A 13 -22.08 -4.92 33.76
C ILE A 13 -22.25 -3.58 33.02
N LEU A 14 -21.80 -2.47 33.58
CA LEU A 14 -21.85 -1.15 32.93
C LEU A 14 -20.98 -1.10 31.66
N VAL A 15 -19.78 -1.68 31.70
CA VAL A 15 -18.88 -1.77 30.53
C VAL A 15 -19.47 -2.67 29.45
N CYS A 16 -20.04 -3.81 29.82
CA CYS A 16 -20.75 -4.68 28.87
C CYS A 16 -21.99 -4.02 28.26
N PHE A 17 -22.73 -3.23 29.04
CA PHE A 17 -23.90 -2.50 28.55
C PHE A 17 -23.51 -1.36 27.60
N LEU A 18 -22.42 -0.64 27.89
CA LEU A 18 -21.83 0.36 26.99
C LEU A 18 -21.29 -0.25 25.69
N MET A 19 -20.66 -1.42 25.76
CA MET A 19 -20.21 -2.17 24.57
C MET A 19 -21.39 -2.67 23.72
N LEU A 20 -22.50 -3.06 24.33
CA LEU A 20 -23.72 -3.49 23.62
C LEU A 20 -24.41 -2.33 22.88
N GLN A 21 -24.43 -1.14 23.47
CA GLN A 21 -24.97 0.08 22.87
C GLN A 21 -24.16 0.52 21.64
N PHE A 22 -22.84 0.30 21.66
CA PHE A 22 -21.98 0.61 20.51
C PHE A 22 -22.26 -0.27 19.29
N ASN A 23 -22.64 -1.54 19.51
CA ASN A 23 -22.96 -2.47 18.41
C ASN A 23 -24.33 -2.20 17.77
N LEU A 24 -25.32 -1.67 18.50
CA LEU A 24 -26.66 -1.39 17.95
C LEU A 24 -26.66 -0.21 16.97
N ASN A 25 -25.79 0.79 17.17
CA ASN A 25 -25.66 1.92 16.24
C ASN A 25 -24.97 1.55 14.92
N LEU A 26 -24.15 0.50 14.91
CA LEU A 26 -23.45 0.02 13.70
C LEU A 26 -24.41 -0.65 12.70
N PHE A 27 -25.41 -1.40 13.19
CA PHE A 27 -26.39 -2.09 12.32
C PHE A 27 -27.37 -1.11 11.64
N ALA A 28 -27.77 -0.04 12.33
CA ALA A 28 -28.68 0.97 11.76
C ALA A 28 -28.04 1.80 10.63
N GLN A 29 -26.73 2.05 10.71
CA GLN A 29 -25.98 2.74 9.66
C GLN A 29 -25.76 1.85 8.42
N ASP A 30 -25.53 0.56 8.60
CA ASP A 30 -25.39 -0.39 7.48
C ASP A 30 -26.71 -0.57 6.71
N GLU A 31 -27.85 -0.57 7.41
CA GLU A 31 -29.18 -0.65 6.79
C GLU A 31 -29.52 0.61 5.98
N LEU A 32 -29.21 1.80 6.52
CA LEU A 32 -29.39 3.06 5.83
C LEU A 32 -28.47 3.19 4.60
N LEU A 33 -27.21 2.76 4.72
CA LEU A 33 -26.26 2.69 3.59
C LEU A 33 -26.74 1.73 2.51
N LYS A 34 -27.31 0.57 2.88
CA LYS A 34 -27.90 -0.38 1.93
C LYS A 34 -29.16 0.18 1.25
N GLN A 35 -29.99 0.96 1.96
CA GLN A 35 -31.14 1.62 1.37
C GLN A 35 -30.75 2.72 0.39
N LEU A 36 -29.78 3.57 0.75
CA LEU A 36 -29.21 4.58 -0.15
C LEU A 36 -28.56 3.96 -1.39
N GLN A 37 -27.85 2.84 -1.23
CA GLN A 37 -27.29 2.07 -2.35
C GLN A 37 -28.36 1.42 -3.24
N LYS A 38 -29.54 1.11 -2.70
CA LYS A 38 -30.63 0.49 -3.42
C LYS A 38 -31.44 1.48 -4.25
N GLU A 39 -31.57 2.74 -3.80
CA GLU A 39 -32.21 3.81 -4.54
C GLU A 39 -31.36 4.29 -5.74
N ASP A 40 -30.01 4.18 -5.64
CA ASP A 40 -29.07 4.57 -6.70
C ASP A 40 -28.80 3.42 -7.71
N SER A 41 -29.41 2.24 -7.53
CA SER A 41 -29.10 0.98 -8.22
C SER A 41 -29.55 0.88 -9.69
N THR A 42 -30.08 1.93 -10.30
CA THR A 42 -30.40 1.95 -11.74
C THR A 42 -29.26 2.38 -12.65
N LEU A 43 -28.19 2.94 -12.08
CA LEU A 43 -26.98 3.29 -12.82
C LEU A 43 -25.94 2.19 -12.65
N THR A 44 -25.49 1.61 -13.74
CA THR A 44 -24.39 0.63 -13.77
C THR A 44 -23.12 1.28 -13.22
N GLU A 45 -22.86 1.07 -11.93
CA GLU A 45 -21.79 1.76 -11.22
C GLU A 45 -20.46 1.02 -11.32
N LYS A 46 -19.41 1.81 -11.41
CA LYS A 46 -18.04 1.34 -11.25
C LYS A 46 -17.81 0.96 -9.79
N VAL A 47 -17.09 -0.11 -9.55
CA VAL A 47 -16.63 -0.44 -8.19
C VAL A 47 -15.65 0.62 -7.73
N ILE A 48 -15.96 1.27 -6.62
CA ILE A 48 -15.14 2.32 -6.03
C ILE A 48 -14.29 1.72 -4.91
N ALA A 49 -13.03 2.19 -4.80
CA ALA A 49 -12.11 1.84 -3.71
C ALA A 49 -11.96 0.32 -3.52
N THR A 50 -11.36 -0.35 -4.51
CA THR A 50 -10.88 -1.74 -4.36
C THR A 50 -9.86 -1.80 -3.23
N PHE A 51 -8.90 -0.87 -3.27
CA PHE A 51 -7.99 -0.57 -2.16
C PHE A 51 -8.23 0.87 -1.68
N LYS A 52 -7.63 1.26 -0.58
CA LYS A 52 -7.76 2.63 -0.07
C LYS A 52 -6.69 3.57 -0.62
N GLY A 53 -5.46 3.10 -0.60
CA GLY A 53 -4.29 3.81 -1.11
C GLY A 53 -3.83 3.27 -2.46
N ASP A 54 -2.90 3.96 -3.07
CA ASP A 54 -2.22 3.53 -4.30
C ASP A 54 -1.11 2.48 -4.04
N GLN A 55 -0.83 2.16 -2.78
CA GLN A 55 0.12 1.14 -2.31
C GLN A 55 -0.42 0.48 -1.04
N ILE A 56 -0.21 -0.83 -0.87
CA ILE A 56 -0.45 -1.55 0.39
C ILE A 56 0.85 -1.64 1.21
N VAL A 57 1.51 -2.79 1.34
CA VAL A 57 2.80 -2.85 2.06
C VAL A 57 3.95 -2.52 1.10
N ASN A 58 4.29 -3.45 0.21
CA ASN A 58 5.29 -3.27 -0.84
C ASN A 58 4.61 -3.05 -2.21
N ALA A 59 3.42 -3.63 -2.41
CA ALA A 59 2.72 -3.68 -3.68
C ALA A 59 2.00 -2.37 -4.04
N GLN A 60 2.10 -1.97 -5.31
CA GLN A 60 1.23 -0.96 -5.91
C GLN A 60 -0.17 -1.52 -6.09
N THR A 61 -1.20 -0.71 -5.87
CA THR A 61 -2.60 -1.11 -6.08
C THR A 61 -3.15 -0.64 -7.43
N ASN A 62 -4.33 -1.14 -7.80
CA ASN A 62 -5.06 -0.67 -8.97
C ASN A 62 -5.60 0.77 -8.86
N GLU A 63 -5.49 1.42 -7.71
CA GLU A 63 -6.05 2.74 -7.51
C GLU A 63 -5.25 3.83 -8.22
N THR A 64 -5.98 4.76 -8.85
CA THR A 64 -5.46 6.01 -9.43
C THR A 64 -6.07 7.19 -8.71
N LEU A 65 -5.34 8.31 -8.66
CA LEU A 65 -5.84 9.54 -8.06
C LEU A 65 -6.91 10.17 -8.95
N GLN A 66 -7.92 10.75 -8.32
CA GLN A 66 -8.88 11.58 -9.05
C GLN A 66 -8.18 12.79 -9.67
N LYS A 67 -8.71 13.25 -10.79
CA LYS A 67 -8.23 14.44 -11.49
C LYS A 67 -8.05 15.63 -10.53
N LYS A 68 -6.90 16.31 -10.63
CA LYS A 68 -6.53 17.47 -9.81
C LYS A 68 -6.31 17.16 -8.33
N ASN A 69 -6.20 15.90 -7.93
CA ASN A 69 -5.75 15.52 -6.59
C ASN A 69 -4.24 15.33 -6.61
N LEU A 70 -3.60 15.82 -5.55
CA LEU A 70 -2.19 15.57 -5.22
C LEU A 70 -2.14 14.73 -3.95
N ASP A 71 -1.46 13.60 -4.00
CA ASP A 71 -1.12 12.80 -2.82
C ASP A 71 0.33 13.10 -2.43
N PHE A 72 0.50 13.67 -1.25
CA PHE A 72 1.80 13.80 -0.60
C PHE A 72 1.99 12.62 0.34
N ARG A 73 3.09 11.88 0.16
CA ARG A 73 3.34 10.66 0.90
C ARG A 73 4.74 10.62 1.47
N VAL A 74 4.82 10.20 2.72
CA VAL A 74 6.06 9.83 3.39
C VAL A 74 5.98 8.37 3.79
N HIS A 75 6.92 7.56 3.30
CA HIS A 75 7.10 6.18 3.68
C HIS A 75 8.46 6.06 4.38
N HIS A 76 8.45 5.63 5.63
CA HIS A 76 9.66 5.42 6.43
C HIS A 76 9.82 3.93 6.75
N GLN A 77 10.96 3.38 6.42
CA GLN A 77 11.35 2.00 6.72
C GLN A 77 12.51 2.02 7.71
N PHE A 78 12.31 1.42 8.87
CA PHE A 78 13.32 1.29 9.93
C PHE A 78 14.29 0.14 9.67
N GLY A 79 15.22 -0.10 10.60
CA GLY A 79 16.14 -1.23 10.55
C GLY A 79 15.46 -2.56 10.89
N ASN A 80 16.25 -3.65 10.85
CA ASN A 80 15.78 -4.99 11.18
C ASN A 80 15.47 -5.12 12.68
N ILE A 81 14.42 -5.87 13.01
CA ILE A 81 13.99 -6.10 14.40
C ILE A 81 14.87 -7.15 15.07
N GLY A 82 15.21 -8.24 14.36
CA GLY A 82 15.90 -9.40 14.92
C GLY A 82 17.41 -9.21 15.02
N ALA A 83 18.01 -9.74 16.10
CA ALA A 83 19.45 -9.65 16.35
C ALA A 83 20.30 -10.38 15.29
N GLU A 84 19.86 -11.52 14.79
CA GLU A 84 20.54 -12.27 13.74
C GLU A 84 20.63 -11.52 12.39
N SER A 85 19.75 -10.54 12.20
CA SER A 85 19.69 -9.69 11.00
C SER A 85 20.23 -8.27 11.26
N GLY A 86 21.05 -8.09 12.30
CA GLY A 86 21.66 -6.81 12.65
C GLY A 86 20.78 -5.85 13.46
N GLY A 87 19.62 -6.33 13.94
CA GLY A 87 18.73 -5.63 14.87
C GLY A 87 18.96 -6.02 16.33
N GLY A 88 17.90 -5.98 17.13
CA GLY A 88 17.92 -6.36 18.55
C GLY A 88 17.98 -5.16 19.48
N VAL A 89 18.23 -5.42 20.77
CA VAL A 89 18.17 -4.40 21.83
C VAL A 89 19.16 -3.25 21.59
N HIS A 90 20.35 -3.52 21.05
CA HIS A 90 21.38 -2.51 20.80
C HIS A 90 21.02 -1.50 19.70
N THR A 91 20.03 -1.80 18.86
CA THR A 91 19.48 -0.90 17.83
C THR A 91 18.05 -0.50 18.17
N LEU A 92 17.63 -0.66 19.43
CA LEU A 92 16.23 -0.49 19.85
C LEU A 92 15.27 -1.23 18.90
N TYR A 93 15.60 -2.50 18.55
CA TYR A 93 14.86 -3.33 17.59
C TYR A 93 14.71 -2.68 16.21
N GLY A 94 15.74 -1.98 15.76
CA GLY A 94 15.81 -1.28 14.50
C GLY A 94 15.25 0.14 14.47
N PHE A 95 14.60 0.60 15.55
CA PHE A 95 13.95 1.94 15.59
C PHE A 95 14.93 3.11 15.54
N ASP A 96 16.17 2.96 15.97
CA ASP A 96 17.22 3.96 15.85
C ASP A 96 17.92 3.97 14.47
N GLN A 97 17.55 3.04 13.60
CA GLN A 97 18.08 2.90 12.25
C GLN A 97 17.04 3.31 11.20
N SER A 98 17.44 4.03 10.18
CA SER A 98 16.64 4.32 9.00
C SER A 98 17.20 3.56 7.82
N ASN A 99 16.52 2.48 7.41
CA ASN A 99 16.91 1.69 6.25
C ASN A 99 16.60 2.45 4.95
N ASP A 100 15.36 2.95 4.82
CA ASP A 100 14.94 3.76 3.68
C ASP A 100 13.88 4.79 4.08
N ILE A 101 13.83 5.91 3.34
CA ILE A 101 12.80 6.94 3.43
C ILE A 101 12.42 7.33 2.02
N ARG A 102 11.13 7.28 1.69
CA ARG A 102 10.61 7.79 0.42
C ARG A 102 9.69 8.97 0.66
N ILE A 103 9.94 10.08 -0.04
CA ILE A 103 9.06 11.24 -0.11
C ILE A 103 8.53 11.29 -1.53
N ALA A 104 7.21 11.24 -1.69
CA ALA A 104 6.55 11.16 -2.98
C ALA A 104 5.46 12.21 -3.15
N PHE A 105 5.31 12.68 -4.38
CA PHE A 105 4.26 13.56 -4.85
C PHE A 105 3.61 12.92 -6.06
N ASN A 106 2.39 12.39 -5.90
CA ASN A 106 1.62 11.78 -6.96
C ASN A 106 0.46 12.69 -7.34
N TYR A 107 0.22 12.90 -8.64
CA TYR A 107 -0.81 13.81 -9.14
C TYR A 107 -1.72 13.13 -10.15
N GLY A 108 -3.03 13.29 -9.96
CA GLY A 108 -4.05 12.83 -10.88
C GLY A 108 -4.22 13.77 -12.09
N ILE A 109 -3.65 13.40 -13.22
CA ILE A 109 -3.82 14.12 -14.50
C ILE A 109 -5.26 13.98 -14.99
N THR A 110 -5.77 12.75 -14.94
CA THR A 110 -7.17 12.38 -15.17
C THR A 110 -7.60 11.39 -14.09
N ASP A 111 -8.87 11.02 -14.03
CA ASP A 111 -9.34 9.97 -13.10
C ASP A 111 -8.74 8.58 -13.39
N ARG A 112 -8.10 8.42 -14.54
CA ARG A 112 -7.45 7.16 -14.99
C ARG A 112 -5.94 7.24 -15.07
N LEU A 113 -5.35 8.44 -15.03
CA LEU A 113 -3.92 8.64 -15.17
C LEU A 113 -3.37 9.42 -13.97
N THR A 114 -2.54 8.75 -13.20
CA THR A 114 -1.72 9.33 -12.14
C THR A 114 -0.27 9.33 -12.59
N THR A 115 0.44 10.42 -12.34
CA THR A 115 1.90 10.51 -12.48
C THR A 115 2.50 10.96 -11.15
N GLY A 116 3.75 10.67 -10.93
CA GLY A 116 4.40 11.07 -9.69
C GLY A 116 5.91 11.16 -9.80
N VAL A 117 6.47 11.84 -8.82
CA VAL A 117 7.92 11.93 -8.58
C VAL A 117 8.20 11.59 -7.13
N SER A 118 9.30 10.90 -6.88
CA SER A 118 9.72 10.62 -5.52
C SER A 118 11.24 10.62 -5.35
N ARG A 119 11.66 10.75 -4.10
CA ARG A 119 13.05 10.63 -3.68
C ARG A 119 13.15 9.57 -2.59
N CYS A 120 14.03 8.58 -2.78
CA CYS A 120 14.38 7.59 -1.77
C CYS A 120 15.78 7.83 -1.22
N LYS A 121 15.96 7.54 0.07
CA LYS A 121 17.27 7.57 0.73
C LYS A 121 18.16 6.44 0.19
N ARG A 122 17.57 5.22 0.07
CA ARG A 122 18.28 4.06 -0.45
C ARG A 122 18.69 4.31 -1.89
N ASN A 123 19.94 3.99 -2.21
CA ASN A 123 20.57 4.24 -3.52
C ASN A 123 20.44 5.68 -3.99
N GLU A 124 19.98 6.59 -3.13
CA GLU A 124 19.72 7.99 -3.47
C GLU A 124 18.87 8.13 -4.74
N ASN A 125 17.88 7.24 -4.88
CA ASN A 125 17.06 7.15 -6.08
C ASN A 125 16.11 8.35 -6.22
N ILE A 126 16.05 8.90 -7.43
CA ILE A 126 14.95 9.74 -7.90
C ILE A 126 14.07 8.84 -8.77
N GLU A 127 12.78 8.84 -8.51
CA GLU A 127 11.78 8.07 -9.26
C GLU A 127 10.83 9.00 -10.01
N VAL A 128 10.48 8.61 -11.22
CA VAL A 128 9.32 9.12 -11.97
C VAL A 128 8.41 7.93 -12.24
N LEU A 129 7.13 8.06 -11.95
CA LEU A 129 6.15 7.00 -12.13
C LEU A 129 4.93 7.45 -12.93
N ALA A 130 4.26 6.49 -13.54
CA ALA A 130 2.95 6.64 -14.14
C ALA A 130 2.09 5.42 -13.84
N LYS A 131 0.80 5.66 -13.59
CA LYS A 131 -0.20 4.62 -13.33
C LYS A 131 -1.40 4.91 -14.23
N PHE A 132 -1.79 3.94 -15.07
CA PHE A 132 -2.90 4.11 -16.01
C PHE A 132 -3.93 3.00 -15.85
N ARG A 133 -5.16 3.37 -15.48
CA ARG A 133 -6.29 2.46 -15.29
C ARG A 133 -6.91 2.13 -16.65
N LEU A 134 -6.66 0.90 -17.12
CA LEU A 134 -7.19 0.37 -18.38
C LEU A 134 -8.66 -0.03 -18.25
N LEU A 135 -8.96 -0.82 -17.20
CA LEU A 135 -10.26 -1.45 -16.99
C LEU A 135 -10.73 -1.21 -15.56
N GLU A 136 -12.00 -0.90 -15.39
CA GLU A 136 -12.64 -0.68 -14.09
C GLU A 136 -13.65 -1.80 -13.83
N GLN A 137 -13.57 -2.43 -12.67
CA GLN A 137 -14.55 -3.41 -12.24
C GLN A 137 -15.92 -2.76 -12.12
N ARG A 138 -16.98 -3.50 -12.48
CA ARG A 138 -18.38 -3.03 -12.42
C ARG A 138 -19.18 -3.83 -11.40
N THR A 139 -20.15 -3.16 -10.78
CA THR A 139 -21.03 -3.79 -9.77
C THR A 139 -21.96 -4.84 -10.36
N ASP A 140 -22.32 -4.72 -11.65
CA ASP A 140 -23.13 -5.70 -12.39
C ASP A 140 -22.34 -6.95 -12.84
N ASN A 141 -21.06 -7.06 -12.48
CA ASN A 141 -20.15 -8.14 -12.87
C ASN A 141 -19.94 -8.35 -14.39
N LYS A 142 -20.44 -7.47 -15.26
CA LYS A 142 -20.12 -7.54 -16.70
C LYS A 142 -18.61 -7.32 -16.94
N VAL A 143 -17.99 -6.54 -16.07
CA VAL A 143 -16.55 -6.40 -15.99
C VAL A 143 -16.13 -6.82 -14.58
N PRO A 144 -15.66 -8.08 -14.40
CA PRO A 144 -15.47 -8.65 -13.07
C PRO A 144 -14.16 -8.27 -12.40
N ILE A 145 -13.24 -7.61 -13.11
CA ILE A 145 -11.90 -7.24 -12.64
C ILE A 145 -11.57 -5.79 -13.02
N ALA A 146 -10.64 -5.19 -12.30
CA ALA A 146 -9.96 -3.96 -12.69
C ALA A 146 -8.55 -4.26 -13.19
N ILE A 147 -8.06 -3.53 -14.18
CA ILE A 147 -6.68 -3.65 -14.70
C ILE A 147 -6.06 -2.26 -14.72
N THR A 148 -4.90 -2.14 -14.10
CA THR A 148 -4.09 -0.91 -14.09
C THR A 148 -2.67 -1.24 -14.52
N LEU A 149 -2.11 -0.44 -15.42
CA LEU A 149 -0.69 -0.48 -15.75
C LEU A 149 0.05 0.49 -14.84
N PHE A 150 1.16 0.04 -14.30
CA PHE A 150 2.12 0.85 -13.57
C PHE A 150 3.47 0.78 -14.26
N GLY A 151 4.17 1.88 -14.30
CA GLY A 151 5.54 1.95 -14.74
C GLY A 151 6.31 3.01 -13.99
N ASN A 152 7.54 2.70 -13.63
CA ASN A 152 8.46 3.68 -13.09
C ASN A 152 9.83 3.61 -13.77
N SER A 153 10.53 4.73 -13.72
CA SER A 153 11.96 4.83 -14.00
C SER A 153 12.64 5.42 -12.78
N THR A 154 13.64 4.74 -12.28
CA THR A 154 14.47 5.22 -11.18
C THR A 154 15.87 5.56 -11.67
N MET A 155 16.44 6.60 -11.09
CA MET A 155 17.80 7.06 -11.36
C MET A 155 18.55 7.18 -10.02
N THR A 156 19.63 6.43 -9.85
CA THR A 156 20.54 6.64 -8.72
C THR A 156 21.35 7.92 -8.92
N THR A 157 21.42 8.74 -7.85
CA THR A 157 22.25 9.95 -7.83
C THR A 157 23.57 9.76 -7.08
N LYS A 158 23.84 8.54 -6.58
CA LYS A 158 25.10 8.21 -5.92
C LYS A 158 26.28 8.53 -6.83
N SER A 159 27.34 9.10 -6.20
CA SER A 159 28.61 9.35 -6.86
C SER A 159 29.53 8.14 -6.70
N GLU A 160 29.34 7.14 -7.56
CA GLU A 160 30.19 5.95 -7.60
C GLU A 160 30.83 5.82 -8.99
N ALA A 161 32.12 5.45 -9.04
CA ALA A 161 32.88 5.31 -10.29
C ALA A 161 32.23 4.31 -11.28
N LEU A 162 31.50 3.32 -10.77
CA LEU A 162 30.82 2.28 -11.57
C LEU A 162 29.59 2.81 -12.34
N VAL A 163 29.08 3.99 -12.00
CA VAL A 163 27.89 4.59 -12.63
C VAL A 163 28.18 5.94 -13.29
N ASP A 164 29.39 6.10 -13.81
CA ASP A 164 29.79 7.34 -14.54
C ASP A 164 28.93 7.60 -15.78
N ASN A 165 28.43 6.53 -16.42
CA ASN A 165 27.54 6.69 -17.55
C ASN A 165 26.10 6.89 -17.08
N PHE A 166 25.45 7.96 -17.54
CA PHE A 166 24.05 8.28 -17.24
C PHE A 166 23.10 7.09 -17.44
N LYS A 167 23.29 6.31 -18.51
CA LYS A 167 22.45 5.13 -18.80
C LYS A 167 22.54 4.07 -17.69
N HIS A 168 23.73 3.87 -17.12
CA HIS A 168 23.93 2.88 -16.04
C HIS A 168 23.21 3.25 -14.75
N ARG A 169 22.82 4.52 -14.57
CA ARG A 169 22.07 5.00 -13.42
C ARG A 169 20.58 4.65 -13.45
N LEU A 170 20.08 4.22 -14.61
CA LEU A 170 18.64 4.04 -14.84
C LEU A 170 18.22 2.60 -14.65
N THR A 171 17.11 2.43 -13.97
CA THR A 171 16.38 1.16 -13.84
C THR A 171 14.90 1.42 -14.13
N TYR A 172 14.24 0.45 -14.74
CA TYR A 172 12.85 0.54 -15.14
C TYR A 172 12.05 -0.61 -14.54
N CYS A 173 10.85 -0.33 -14.06
CA CYS A 173 9.89 -1.35 -13.65
C CYS A 173 8.57 -1.14 -14.38
N THR A 174 7.97 -2.23 -14.82
CA THR A 174 6.60 -2.26 -15.36
C THR A 174 5.80 -3.33 -14.66
N GLN A 175 4.54 -3.00 -14.30
CA GLN A 175 3.62 -3.93 -13.63
C GLN A 175 2.24 -3.85 -14.27
N MET A 176 1.56 -4.98 -14.35
CA MET A 176 0.15 -5.04 -14.65
C MET A 176 -0.60 -5.48 -13.39
N ILE A 177 -1.40 -4.60 -12.83
CA ILE A 177 -2.13 -4.83 -11.59
C ILE A 177 -3.54 -5.30 -11.96
N ILE A 178 -3.84 -6.57 -11.67
CA ILE A 178 -5.13 -7.21 -11.92
C ILE A 178 -5.81 -7.36 -10.58
N ALA A 179 -6.83 -6.55 -10.31
CA ALA A 179 -7.47 -6.47 -9.01
C ALA A 179 -8.95 -6.81 -9.07
N ARG A 180 -9.47 -7.36 -7.96
CA ARG A 180 -10.89 -7.59 -7.77
C ARG A 180 -11.30 -7.28 -6.34
N LYS A 181 -12.37 -6.52 -6.20
CA LYS A 181 -13.12 -6.37 -4.96
C LYS A 181 -14.20 -7.45 -4.91
N PHE A 182 -14.03 -8.43 -4.05
CA PHE A 182 -14.95 -9.56 -3.91
C PHE A 182 -16.16 -9.22 -3.03
N SER A 183 -15.94 -8.35 -2.04
CA SER A 183 -16.98 -7.87 -1.14
C SER A 183 -16.67 -6.45 -0.66
N SER A 184 -17.54 -5.87 0.16
CA SER A 184 -17.28 -4.60 0.85
C SER A 184 -16.05 -4.65 1.77
N SER A 185 -15.68 -5.87 2.21
CA SER A 185 -14.60 -6.10 3.18
C SER A 185 -13.36 -6.74 2.60
N PHE A 186 -13.42 -7.38 1.43
CA PHE A 186 -12.27 -8.14 0.90
C PHE A 186 -11.96 -7.78 -0.55
N SER A 187 -10.69 -7.45 -0.77
CA SER A 187 -10.09 -7.19 -2.10
C SER A 187 -8.79 -7.96 -2.26
N PHE A 188 -8.50 -8.33 -3.48
CA PHE A 188 -7.30 -9.08 -3.84
C PHE A 188 -6.76 -8.62 -5.20
N GLU A 189 -5.44 -8.71 -5.39
CA GLU A 189 -4.78 -8.40 -6.65
C GLU A 189 -3.63 -9.34 -6.95
N ILE A 190 -3.32 -9.48 -8.24
CA ILE A 190 -2.15 -10.19 -8.78
C ILE A 190 -1.37 -9.19 -9.64
N ILE A 191 -0.04 -9.23 -9.52
CA ILE A 191 0.85 -8.20 -10.06
C ILE A 191 2.02 -8.85 -10.78
N PRO A 192 1.86 -9.33 -12.04
CA PRO A 192 3.01 -9.65 -12.89
C PRO A 192 3.84 -8.38 -13.10
N SER A 193 5.15 -8.52 -12.94
CA SER A 193 6.11 -7.42 -12.93
C SER A 193 7.34 -7.78 -13.77
N PHE A 194 7.91 -6.77 -14.40
CA PHE A 194 9.17 -6.88 -15.14
C PHE A 194 10.07 -5.69 -14.78
N ILE A 195 11.34 -5.98 -14.48
CA ILE A 195 12.35 -4.97 -14.15
C ILE A 195 13.49 -5.10 -15.15
N HIS A 196 13.95 -3.97 -15.67
CA HIS A 196 15.19 -3.86 -16.45
C HIS A 196 16.15 -2.91 -15.73
N ARG A 197 17.37 -3.42 -15.43
CA ARG A 197 18.45 -2.67 -14.82
C ARG A 197 19.56 -2.49 -15.84
N ASN A 198 19.89 -1.25 -16.20
CA ASN A 198 20.93 -0.99 -17.20
C ASN A 198 22.34 -1.35 -16.72
N TYR A 199 22.54 -1.41 -15.42
CA TYR A 199 23.78 -1.84 -14.80
C TYR A 199 23.49 -2.78 -13.62
N VAL A 200 24.17 -3.92 -13.61
CA VAL A 200 24.18 -4.91 -12.52
C VAL A 200 25.60 -5.40 -12.29
N PRO A 201 25.94 -5.91 -11.09
CA PRO A 201 27.19 -6.60 -10.86
C PRO A 201 27.37 -7.79 -11.79
N GLU A 202 28.62 -8.19 -12.00
CA GLU A 202 28.97 -9.41 -12.72
C GLU A 202 28.22 -10.61 -12.11
N ASP A 203 27.68 -11.48 -12.92
CA ASP A 203 26.85 -12.64 -12.55
C ASP A 203 25.39 -12.34 -12.11
N ASP A 204 24.94 -11.11 -12.08
CA ASP A 204 23.52 -10.80 -11.86
C ASP A 204 22.77 -10.59 -13.20
N ALA A 205 21.44 -10.63 -13.17
CA ALA A 205 20.62 -10.47 -14.37
C ALA A 205 20.12 -9.01 -14.50
N ASN A 206 20.29 -8.43 -15.71
CA ASN A 206 19.71 -7.13 -16.03
C ASN A 206 18.17 -7.18 -16.00
N ASP A 207 17.60 -8.29 -16.45
CA ASP A 207 16.17 -8.50 -16.59
C ASP A 207 15.65 -9.42 -15.51
N LEU A 208 14.64 -8.98 -14.78
CA LEU A 208 13.98 -9.73 -13.73
C LEU A 208 12.48 -9.78 -13.99
N ALA A 209 11.91 -10.99 -14.01
CA ALA A 209 10.48 -11.21 -13.97
C ALA A 209 10.04 -11.59 -12.57
N SER A 210 8.92 -11.08 -12.11
CA SER A 210 8.32 -11.47 -10.83
C SER A 210 6.80 -11.50 -10.90
N ILE A 211 6.20 -12.20 -9.96
CA ILE A 211 4.76 -12.18 -9.73
C ILE A 211 4.48 -11.79 -8.29
N GLY A 212 3.61 -10.81 -8.10
CA GLY A 212 3.12 -10.38 -6.80
C GLY A 212 1.67 -10.78 -6.58
N ALA A 213 1.30 -10.89 -5.31
CA ALA A 213 -0.08 -11.01 -4.86
C ALA A 213 -0.29 -10.09 -3.66
N GLY A 214 -1.42 -9.38 -3.63
CA GLY A 214 -1.76 -8.47 -2.57
C GLY A 214 -3.21 -8.59 -2.14
N GLY A 215 -3.49 -8.34 -0.87
CA GLY A 215 -4.83 -8.43 -0.32
C GLY A 215 -5.12 -7.37 0.73
N ARG A 216 -6.38 -7.01 0.84
CA ARG A 216 -6.92 -6.11 1.86
C ARG A 216 -8.16 -6.72 2.47
N TRP A 217 -8.16 -6.81 3.79
CA TRP A 217 -9.33 -7.24 4.56
C TRP A 217 -9.74 -6.15 5.54
N LYS A 218 -10.87 -5.54 5.26
CA LYS A 218 -11.48 -4.49 6.08
C LYS A 218 -12.32 -5.14 7.18
N PHE A 219 -11.92 -5.01 8.43
CA PHE A 219 -12.61 -5.60 9.58
C PHE A 219 -13.43 -4.58 10.37
N THR A 220 -13.17 -3.27 10.20
CA THR A 220 -14.03 -2.18 10.69
C THR A 220 -14.22 -1.12 9.60
N HIS A 221 -15.08 -0.11 9.84
CA HIS A 221 -15.26 1.00 8.88
C HIS A 221 -13.98 1.81 8.62
N HIS A 222 -13.04 1.81 9.56
CA HIS A 222 -11.83 2.65 9.51
C HIS A 222 -10.53 1.85 9.55
N ALA A 223 -10.58 0.52 9.71
CA ALA A 223 -9.38 -0.29 9.86
C ALA A 223 -9.40 -1.53 8.96
N SER A 224 -8.25 -1.83 8.38
CA SER A 224 -8.03 -2.96 7.49
C SER A 224 -6.70 -3.64 7.82
N VAL A 225 -6.63 -4.96 7.59
CA VAL A 225 -5.39 -5.70 7.46
C VAL A 225 -5.03 -5.72 5.98
N ILE A 226 -3.77 -5.48 5.67
CA ILE A 226 -3.21 -5.55 4.33
C ILE A 226 -2.00 -6.49 4.34
N ALA A 227 -1.81 -7.23 3.25
CA ALA A 227 -0.65 -8.11 3.10
C ALA A 227 -0.29 -8.23 1.62
N ASP A 228 1.00 -8.46 1.36
CA ASP A 228 1.51 -8.77 0.02
C ASP A 228 2.68 -9.74 0.06
N TYR A 229 2.91 -10.35 -1.09
CA TYR A 229 3.99 -11.30 -1.33
C TYR A 229 4.44 -11.18 -2.79
N PHE A 230 5.73 -11.27 -3.03
CA PHE A 230 6.30 -11.31 -4.38
C PHE A 230 7.26 -12.49 -4.51
N HIS A 231 7.24 -13.13 -5.68
CA HIS A 231 8.19 -14.16 -6.08
C HIS A 231 8.95 -13.72 -7.34
N SER A 232 10.27 -13.74 -7.28
CA SER A 232 11.16 -13.35 -8.37
C SER A 232 11.77 -14.58 -9.06
N PHE A 233 11.55 -14.74 -10.37
CA PHE A 233 11.93 -15.96 -11.11
C PHE A 233 13.41 -16.02 -11.49
N ASN A 234 14.06 -14.88 -11.72
CA ASN A 234 15.41 -14.80 -12.31
C ASN A 234 16.41 -14.08 -11.38
N SER A 235 16.17 -14.07 -10.08
CA SER A 235 17.14 -13.50 -9.16
C SER A 235 18.37 -14.41 -9.10
N LYS A 236 19.43 -14.01 -9.79
CA LYS A 236 20.68 -14.75 -9.94
C LYS A 236 21.83 -14.05 -9.24
N ASN A 237 21.67 -13.56 -8.05
CA ASN A 237 22.83 -13.08 -7.32
C ASN A 237 23.48 -14.26 -6.58
N PRO A 238 24.55 -14.89 -7.13
CA PRO A 238 25.17 -16.07 -6.52
C PRO A 238 25.89 -15.75 -5.21
N SER A 239 26.21 -14.48 -4.98
CA SER A 239 26.91 -14.02 -3.79
C SER A 239 25.99 -13.67 -2.61
N SER A 240 24.69 -13.57 -2.81
CA SER A 240 23.73 -13.27 -1.75
C SER A 240 22.50 -14.17 -1.83
N LYS A 241 22.09 -14.72 -0.68
CA LYS A 241 20.86 -15.47 -0.57
C LYS A 241 19.68 -14.51 -0.78
N HIS A 242 18.88 -14.76 -1.82
CA HIS A 242 17.67 -14.00 -2.11
C HIS A 242 16.47 -14.61 -1.37
N PHE A 243 15.65 -13.75 -0.78
CA PHE A 243 14.37 -14.10 -0.17
C PHE A 243 13.25 -13.35 -0.85
N ASP A 244 12.10 -13.99 -0.92
CA ASP A 244 10.90 -13.37 -1.45
C ASP A 244 10.40 -12.26 -0.50
N PRO A 245 10.09 -11.06 -1.03
CA PRO A 245 9.48 -9.99 -0.25
C PRO A 245 8.10 -10.38 0.26
N VAL A 246 7.89 -10.25 1.56
CA VAL A 246 6.62 -10.46 2.25
C VAL A 246 6.31 -9.22 3.07
N GLY A 247 5.05 -8.79 3.04
CA GLY A 247 4.59 -7.68 3.85
C GLY A 247 3.25 -7.96 4.51
N ILE A 248 3.07 -7.47 5.73
CA ILE A 248 1.79 -7.42 6.43
C ILE A 248 1.65 -6.09 7.15
N GLY A 249 0.44 -5.58 7.27
CA GLY A 249 0.22 -4.32 7.97
C GLY A 249 -1.21 -4.04 8.32
N PHE A 250 -1.36 -2.93 9.03
CA PHE A 250 -2.64 -2.35 9.41
C PHE A 250 -2.78 -0.98 8.76
N GLU A 251 -3.94 -0.73 8.17
CA GLU A 251 -4.31 0.53 7.55
C GLU A 251 -5.44 1.15 8.35
N ILE A 252 -5.29 2.41 8.75
CA ILE A 252 -6.26 3.18 9.52
C ILE A 252 -6.64 4.43 8.73
N GLU A 253 -7.93 4.61 8.51
CA GLU A 253 -8.50 5.75 7.79
C GLU A 253 -9.03 6.80 8.76
N THR A 254 -8.56 8.04 8.62
CA THR A 254 -9.07 9.18 9.39
C THR A 254 -9.30 10.36 8.45
N GLY A 255 -10.52 10.74 8.20
CA GLY A 255 -10.98 12.01 7.61
C GLY A 255 -10.09 12.73 6.57
N GLY A 256 -9.39 12.02 5.68
CA GLY A 256 -8.49 12.58 4.66
C GLY A 256 -7.02 12.20 4.81
N HIS A 257 -6.67 11.45 5.85
CA HIS A 257 -5.36 10.84 6.01
C HIS A 257 -5.49 9.32 6.05
N VAL A 258 -4.51 8.63 5.51
CA VAL A 258 -4.34 7.18 5.65
C VAL A 258 -3.02 6.95 6.38
N PHE A 259 -3.09 6.23 7.49
CA PHE A 259 -1.94 5.79 8.26
C PHE A 259 -1.80 4.28 8.10
N SER A 260 -0.62 3.83 7.70
CA SER A 260 -0.31 2.41 7.61
C SER A 260 0.87 2.08 8.50
N LEU A 261 0.71 1.04 9.32
CA LEU A 261 1.75 0.43 10.14
C LEU A 261 2.09 -0.92 9.54
N LEU A 262 3.32 -1.11 9.11
CA LEU A 262 3.71 -2.19 8.23
C LEU A 262 4.90 -2.95 8.78
N PHE A 263 4.97 -4.23 8.44
CA PHE A 263 6.10 -5.11 8.69
C PHE A 263 6.48 -5.81 7.40
N THR A 264 7.74 -5.75 7.01
CA THR A 264 8.24 -6.38 5.78
C THR A 264 9.71 -6.78 5.90
N ASN A 265 10.12 -7.82 5.15
CA ASN A 265 11.54 -8.12 4.95
C ASN A 265 12.12 -7.41 3.72
N ALA A 266 11.30 -6.72 2.94
CA ALA A 266 11.75 -6.01 1.74
C ALA A 266 12.93 -5.08 2.03
N VAL A 267 13.91 -5.09 1.14
CA VAL A 267 15.09 -4.23 1.21
C VAL A 267 14.86 -2.99 0.35
N GLY A 268 14.43 -1.90 0.98
CA GLY A 268 14.02 -0.67 0.29
C GLY A 268 12.53 -0.63 -0.03
N ILE A 269 12.08 0.51 -0.54
CA ILE A 269 10.66 0.83 -0.72
C ILE A 269 10.24 0.68 -2.19
N LEU A 270 11.17 0.89 -3.14
CA LEU A 270 10.88 0.83 -4.57
C LEU A 270 10.98 -0.60 -5.11
N GLU A 271 10.15 -0.92 -6.09
CA GLU A 271 10.13 -2.22 -6.79
C GLU A 271 11.52 -2.59 -7.32
N ASN A 272 12.24 -1.60 -7.81
CA ASN A 272 13.58 -1.70 -8.36
C ASN A 272 14.64 -2.04 -7.30
N ASP A 273 14.36 -1.80 -6.03
CA ASP A 273 15.21 -2.15 -4.90
C ASP A 273 14.81 -3.52 -4.31
N PHE A 274 13.54 -3.71 -3.94
CA PHE A 274 13.18 -4.89 -3.16
C PHE A 274 12.99 -6.15 -4.01
N LEU A 275 12.49 -6.08 -5.25
CA LEU A 275 12.29 -7.28 -6.06
C LEU A 275 13.61 -8.00 -6.40
N PRO A 276 14.70 -7.29 -6.77
CA PRO A 276 15.96 -7.97 -7.05
C PRO A 276 16.85 -8.23 -5.83
N ASN A 277 16.71 -7.45 -4.74
CA ASN A 277 17.76 -7.37 -3.73
C ASN A 277 17.34 -7.75 -2.30
N THR A 278 16.14 -8.31 -2.08
CA THR A 278 15.73 -8.71 -0.72
C THR A 278 16.57 -9.88 -0.23
N THR A 279 17.38 -9.63 0.80
CA THR A 279 18.32 -10.58 1.42
C THR A 279 17.97 -10.92 2.86
N ASP A 280 16.96 -10.25 3.42
CA ASP A 280 16.56 -10.42 4.81
C ASP A 280 15.57 -11.58 4.97
N ASP A 281 15.94 -12.51 5.87
CA ASP A 281 15.13 -13.68 6.20
C ASP A 281 14.09 -13.33 7.26
N TRP A 282 12.83 -13.43 6.91
CA TRP A 282 11.72 -13.21 7.84
C TRP A 282 11.82 -14.10 9.09
N SER A 283 12.20 -15.36 8.92
CA SER A 283 12.30 -16.33 10.02
C SER A 283 13.41 -16.03 11.03
N LYS A 284 14.41 -15.23 10.62
CA LYS A 284 15.54 -14.79 11.46
C LYS A 284 15.39 -13.38 11.99
N GLY A 285 14.18 -12.83 11.92
CA GLY A 285 13.92 -11.46 12.36
C GLY A 285 14.45 -10.39 11.41
N GLY A 286 14.72 -10.74 10.14
CA GLY A 286 14.97 -9.80 9.04
C GLY A 286 13.69 -9.08 8.64
N ILE A 287 13.00 -8.52 9.64
CA ILE A 287 11.72 -7.83 9.52
C ILE A 287 11.96 -6.38 9.88
N LYS A 288 11.44 -5.48 9.07
CA LYS A 288 11.49 -4.04 9.29
C LYS A 288 10.11 -3.51 9.63
N PHE A 289 10.03 -2.70 10.67
CA PHE A 289 8.86 -1.86 10.89
C PHE A 289 8.89 -0.70 9.90
N CYS A 290 7.72 -0.37 9.35
CA CYS A 290 7.56 0.76 8.46
C CYS A 290 6.25 1.51 8.78
N PHE A 291 6.20 2.78 8.43
CA PHE A 291 4.94 3.51 8.41
C PHE A 291 4.80 4.30 7.12
N ILE A 292 3.55 4.45 6.67
CA ILE A 292 3.17 5.34 5.58
C ILE A 292 2.19 6.37 6.12
N ILE A 293 2.48 7.64 5.83
CA ILE A 293 1.55 8.74 6.05
C ILE A 293 1.28 9.37 4.70
N SER A 294 0.02 9.39 4.28
CA SER A 294 -0.40 10.07 3.06
C SER A 294 -1.46 11.13 3.34
N ARG A 295 -1.36 12.23 2.61
CA ARG A 295 -2.33 13.32 2.67
C ARG A 295 -2.73 13.76 1.29
N MET A 296 -4.03 13.71 1.04
CA MET A 296 -4.63 14.15 -0.21
C MET A 296 -4.93 15.65 -0.20
N PHE A 297 -4.46 16.35 -1.22
CA PHE A 297 -4.80 17.75 -1.50
C PHE A 297 -5.59 17.82 -2.80
N ARG A 298 -6.67 18.58 -2.81
CA ARG A 298 -7.48 18.79 -4.02
C ARG A 298 -7.23 20.19 -4.57
N PHE A 299 -6.79 20.27 -5.81
CA PHE A 299 -6.60 21.53 -6.52
C PHE A 299 -7.79 21.80 -7.44
N GLY A 300 -8.50 22.90 -7.21
CA GLY A 300 -9.64 23.37 -8.00
C GLY A 300 -10.87 23.66 -7.16
N ALA A 301 -11.78 24.49 -7.70
CA ALA A 301 -13.02 24.84 -7.03
C ALA A 301 -13.86 23.57 -6.80
N VAL A 302 -14.33 23.37 -5.59
CA VAL A 302 -15.37 22.39 -5.27
C VAL A 302 -16.60 22.78 -6.08
N GLN A 303 -16.99 21.99 -7.10
CA GLN A 303 -18.33 22.13 -7.66
C GLN A 303 -19.32 21.89 -6.52
N LYS A 304 -19.96 22.98 -6.05
CA LYS A 304 -21.11 22.85 -5.15
C LYS A 304 -22.13 21.97 -5.88
N GLN A 305 -22.44 20.81 -5.31
CA GLN A 305 -23.63 20.08 -5.75
C GLN A 305 -24.81 21.06 -5.73
N PRO A 306 -25.64 21.09 -6.76
CA PRO A 306 -26.85 21.92 -6.75
C PRO A 306 -27.68 21.52 -5.54
N THR A 307 -27.87 22.44 -4.60
CA THR A 307 -28.82 22.27 -3.51
C THR A 307 -30.19 22.05 -4.14
N LEU A 308 -30.72 20.84 -3.97
CA LEU A 308 -32.14 20.59 -4.27
C LEU A 308 -32.94 21.62 -3.45
N LYS A 309 -33.53 22.61 -4.16
CA LYS A 309 -34.48 23.52 -3.55
C LYS A 309 -35.67 22.66 -3.15
N SER A 310 -35.92 22.57 -1.85
CA SER A 310 -37.20 22.08 -1.31
C SER A 310 -38.31 22.99 -1.80
N SER A 311 -39.11 22.47 -2.68
CA SER A 311 -40.44 23.05 -3.03
C SER A 311 -41.46 22.64 -2.00
#